data_2e32bd117c18323c3d255d71312a4b07
#
_entry.id   2e32bd117c18323c3d255d71312a4b07
#
_cell.length_a   1.000
_cell.length_b   1.000
_cell.length_c   1.000
_cell.angle_alpha   90.00
_cell.angle_beta   90.00
_cell.angle_gamma   90.00
#
_symmetry.space_group_name_H-M   'P 1'
#
loop_
_entity.id
_entity.type
_entity.pdbx_description
1 polymer ?
#
loop_
_entity_poly.entity_id
_entity_poly.type
_entity_poly.pdbx_seq_one_letter_code
_entity_poly.pdbx_strand_id
1 'polypeptide(L)'
;MDPTPTENGPRTLNHFALLAFKEAYWMLKPEERDSFHKALLQALRDAAQKVDIYQTTESGLDLVIWSAITVTDTQAPAIFFECNARALAPYRQLLEIKDTLWGFTRPSQYSKARSKQEIDPFGEERQPYLVIYPFSKTIEWYLMSREARQGMMNEHIRIGKQYDDISQLLLYSFGLQNQEFVVVYETTDLTRFSDLVNELRDTEGRRYTLRDTPLHTAIYHPAEETLALPWK
;
A
#
# COMPACT_ATOMS: atom_id res chain seq x y z
N MET A 1 -12.44 17.72 -27.53
CA MET A 1 -11.48 18.50 -26.72
C MET A 1 -10.42 17.51 -26.28
N ASP A 2 -9.25 17.59 -26.85
CA ASP A 2 -8.12 16.78 -26.45
C ASP A 2 -7.75 17.11 -24.99
N PRO A 3 -7.51 16.10 -24.16
CA PRO A 3 -7.04 16.37 -22.80
C PRO A 3 -5.66 17.02 -22.90
N THR A 4 -5.53 18.21 -22.34
CA THR A 4 -4.24 18.89 -22.18
C THR A 4 -3.28 17.91 -21.49
N PRO A 5 -2.04 17.71 -21.98
CA PRO A 5 -1.05 16.89 -21.31
C PRO A 5 -0.82 17.50 -19.92
N THR A 6 -1.17 16.78 -18.87
CA THR A 6 -0.88 17.20 -17.51
C THR A 6 0.63 17.09 -17.29
N GLU A 7 1.25 18.12 -16.74
CA GLU A 7 2.68 18.21 -16.33
C GLU A 7 3.07 17.18 -15.23
N ASN A 8 2.35 16.09 -15.12
CA ASN A 8 2.51 15.08 -14.07
C ASN A 8 3.15 13.84 -14.71
N GLY A 9 4.26 13.43 -14.15
CA GLY A 9 4.96 12.21 -14.53
C GLY A 9 4.06 10.98 -14.60
N PRO A 10 4.56 9.85 -15.13
CA PRO A 10 3.76 8.64 -15.31
C PRO A 10 3.19 8.19 -13.96
N ARG A 11 1.95 7.68 -13.99
CA ARG A 11 1.33 7.08 -12.79
C ARG A 11 2.07 5.80 -12.41
N THR A 12 2.04 5.48 -11.13
CA THR A 12 2.50 4.17 -10.66
C THR A 12 1.31 3.32 -10.23
N LEU A 13 1.36 2.03 -10.55
CA LEU A 13 0.49 1.03 -9.95
C LEU A 13 1.21 0.48 -8.72
N ASN A 14 0.53 0.47 -7.58
CA ASN A 14 1.02 -0.11 -6.34
C ASN A 14 0.05 -1.21 -5.91
N HIS A 15 0.59 -2.37 -5.62
CA HIS A 15 -0.17 -3.58 -5.29
C HIS A 15 0.38 -4.19 -3.99
N PHE A 16 -0.51 -4.44 -3.04
CA PHE A 16 -0.22 -5.10 -1.78
C PHE A 16 -0.92 -6.45 -1.76
N ALA A 17 -0.16 -7.53 -1.73
CA ALA A 17 -0.67 -8.88 -1.49
C ALA A 17 -0.48 -9.22 -0.01
N LEU A 18 -1.58 -9.55 0.65
CA LEU A 18 -1.61 -9.99 2.05
C LEU A 18 -1.66 -11.52 2.06
N LEU A 19 -0.65 -12.15 2.64
CA LEU A 19 -0.43 -13.59 2.50
C LEU A 19 -0.31 -14.27 3.86
N ALA A 20 -0.75 -15.53 3.89
CA ALA A 20 -0.47 -16.46 4.99
C ALA A 20 0.27 -17.68 4.48
N PHE A 21 1.21 -18.21 5.28
CA PHE A 21 1.81 -19.51 5.01
C PHE A 21 0.83 -20.62 5.37
N LYS A 22 0.78 -21.63 4.51
CA LYS A 22 -0.02 -22.83 4.74
C LYS A 22 0.75 -23.87 5.55
N GLU A 23 0.03 -24.87 6.09
CA GLU A 23 0.62 -25.98 6.82
C GLU A 23 1.80 -26.63 6.09
N ALA A 24 1.66 -26.81 4.78
CA ALA A 24 2.72 -27.41 3.95
C ALA A 24 4.05 -26.62 3.98
N TYR A 25 4.02 -25.30 4.18
CA TYR A 25 5.22 -24.48 4.32
C TYR A 25 5.96 -24.83 5.63
N TRP A 26 5.21 -25.00 6.73
CA TRP A 26 5.79 -25.31 8.04
C TRP A 26 6.42 -26.70 8.10
N MET A 27 5.99 -27.59 7.21
CA MET A 27 6.55 -28.95 7.07
C MET A 27 7.80 -29.01 6.22
N LEU A 28 8.19 -27.93 5.54
CA LEU A 28 9.42 -27.88 4.75
C LEU A 28 10.65 -27.94 5.64
N LYS A 29 11.69 -28.64 5.18
CA LYS A 29 13.03 -28.60 5.78
C LYS A 29 13.65 -27.20 5.59
N PRO A 30 14.62 -26.80 6.42
CA PRO A 30 15.29 -25.51 6.29
C PRO A 30 15.82 -25.22 4.87
N GLU A 31 16.47 -26.18 4.24
CA GLU A 31 17.05 -26.02 2.90
C GLU A 31 15.98 -25.85 1.81
N GLU A 32 14.82 -26.49 2.00
CA GLU A 32 13.66 -26.37 1.10
C GLU A 32 13.00 -25.00 1.26
N ARG A 33 12.90 -24.48 2.50
CA ARG A 33 12.44 -23.11 2.77
C ARG A 33 13.36 -22.06 2.14
N ASP A 34 14.66 -22.19 2.34
CA ASP A 34 15.64 -21.27 1.74
C ASP A 34 15.55 -21.26 0.22
N SER A 35 15.38 -22.42 -0.38
CA SER A 35 15.19 -22.54 -1.84
C SER A 35 13.89 -21.88 -2.30
N PHE A 36 12.79 -22.10 -1.55
CA PHE A 36 11.51 -21.48 -1.80
C PHE A 36 11.59 -19.94 -1.67
N HIS A 37 12.20 -19.42 -0.61
CA HIS A 37 12.34 -17.98 -0.38
C HIS A 37 13.08 -17.29 -1.52
N LYS A 38 14.21 -17.86 -1.94
CA LYS A 38 15.01 -17.34 -3.06
C LYS A 38 14.22 -17.34 -4.38
N ALA A 39 13.55 -18.44 -4.66
CA ALA A 39 12.79 -18.59 -5.90
C ALA A 39 11.55 -17.66 -5.93
N LEU A 40 10.84 -17.55 -4.81
CA LEU A 40 9.71 -16.60 -4.66
C LEU A 40 10.16 -15.16 -4.86
N LEU A 41 11.22 -14.75 -4.15
CA LEU A 41 11.72 -13.38 -4.22
C LEU A 41 12.20 -13.03 -5.63
N GLN A 42 12.91 -13.93 -6.31
CA GLN A 42 13.32 -13.71 -7.68
C GLN A 42 12.13 -13.57 -8.62
N ALA A 43 11.14 -14.45 -8.52
CA ALA A 43 9.93 -14.41 -9.36
C ALA A 43 9.12 -13.11 -9.15
N LEU A 44 9.05 -12.61 -7.92
CA LEU A 44 8.39 -11.33 -7.62
C LEU A 44 9.16 -10.14 -8.20
N ARG A 45 10.50 -10.14 -8.08
CA ARG A 45 11.36 -9.10 -8.65
C ARG A 45 11.34 -9.10 -10.19
N ASP A 46 11.14 -10.24 -10.81
CA ASP A 46 10.95 -10.32 -12.27
C ASP A 46 9.58 -9.78 -12.71
N ALA A 47 8.60 -9.75 -11.82
CA ALA A 47 7.23 -9.31 -12.10
C ALA A 47 7.00 -7.80 -11.88
N ALA A 48 7.85 -7.12 -11.10
CA ALA A 48 7.66 -5.72 -10.73
C ALA A 48 8.98 -4.95 -10.68
N GLN A 49 8.92 -3.63 -10.88
CA GLN A 49 10.09 -2.76 -10.82
C GLN A 49 10.64 -2.58 -9.40
N LYS A 50 9.75 -2.66 -8.40
CA LYS A 50 10.11 -2.64 -6.98
C LYS A 50 9.27 -3.65 -6.22
N VAL A 51 9.91 -4.37 -5.31
CA VAL A 51 9.26 -5.32 -4.40
C VAL A 51 9.84 -5.15 -3.01
N ASP A 52 8.99 -4.86 -2.05
CA ASP A 52 9.31 -4.86 -0.63
C ASP A 52 8.43 -5.90 0.09
N ILE A 53 8.98 -6.61 1.07
CA ILE A 53 8.29 -7.64 1.83
C ILE A 53 8.33 -7.26 3.30
N TYR A 54 7.16 -7.27 3.93
CA TYR A 54 7.00 -6.88 5.33
C TYR A 54 6.42 -8.05 6.13
N GLN A 55 6.83 -8.16 7.39
CA GLN A 55 6.20 -9.03 8.37
C GLN A 55 4.95 -8.36 8.93
N THR A 56 3.81 -9.06 8.95
CA THR A 56 2.58 -8.53 9.57
C THR A 56 2.61 -8.67 11.10
N THR A 57 1.83 -7.82 11.77
CA THR A 57 1.59 -7.91 13.22
C THR A 57 0.29 -8.65 13.56
N GLU A 58 -0.46 -9.09 12.55
CA GLU A 58 -1.80 -9.65 12.68
C GLU A 58 -1.78 -11.17 12.78
N SER A 59 -2.80 -11.72 13.46
CA SER A 59 -3.03 -13.16 13.44
C SER A 59 -3.66 -13.58 12.11
N GLY A 60 -3.18 -14.70 11.53
CA GLY A 60 -3.70 -15.25 10.28
C GLY A 60 -3.17 -14.58 9.01
N LEU A 61 -2.26 -13.61 9.16
CA LEU A 61 -1.45 -13.03 8.10
C LEU A 61 0.03 -13.12 8.47
N ASP A 62 0.87 -13.43 7.51
CA ASP A 62 2.31 -13.56 7.72
C ASP A 62 3.09 -12.46 6.99
N LEU A 63 2.73 -12.20 5.74
CA LEU A 63 3.44 -11.27 4.87
C LEU A 63 2.52 -10.23 4.23
N VAL A 64 3.06 -9.03 4.06
CA VAL A 64 2.61 -8.07 3.05
C VAL A 64 3.70 -7.96 1.99
N ILE A 65 3.35 -8.20 0.73
CA ILE A 65 4.22 -7.95 -0.41
C ILE A 65 3.73 -6.67 -1.10
N TRP A 66 4.54 -5.62 -1.06
CA TRP A 66 4.31 -4.39 -1.82
C TRP A 66 5.07 -4.44 -3.13
N SER A 67 4.36 -4.48 -4.25
CA SER A 67 4.91 -4.42 -5.60
C SER A 67 4.53 -3.11 -6.28
N ALA A 68 5.47 -2.47 -6.95
CA ALA A 68 5.23 -1.23 -7.68
C ALA A 68 5.78 -1.29 -9.10
N ILE A 69 5.01 -0.72 -10.04
CA ILE A 69 5.43 -0.51 -11.44
C ILE A 69 5.05 0.90 -11.90
N THR A 70 5.79 1.42 -12.87
CA THR A 70 5.43 2.60 -13.65
C THR A 70 4.44 2.20 -14.75
N VAL A 71 3.34 2.93 -14.87
CA VAL A 71 2.36 2.71 -15.94
C VAL A 71 2.82 3.46 -17.18
N THR A 72 3.53 2.77 -18.05
CA THR A 72 4.10 3.33 -19.29
C THR A 72 3.09 3.40 -20.43
N ASP A 73 2.13 2.48 -20.43
CA ASP A 73 1.09 2.33 -21.43
C ASP A 73 -0.16 1.61 -20.87
N THR A 74 -1.16 1.40 -21.70
CA THR A 74 -2.44 0.78 -21.30
C THR A 74 -2.33 -0.71 -20.98
N GLN A 75 -1.27 -1.39 -21.41
CA GLN A 75 -1.05 -2.83 -21.17
C GLN A 75 -0.21 -3.11 -19.92
N ALA A 76 0.57 -2.13 -19.44
CA ALA A 76 1.46 -2.32 -18.30
C ALA A 76 0.76 -2.92 -17.06
N PRO A 77 -0.46 -2.49 -16.65
CA PRO A 77 -1.17 -3.12 -15.54
C PRO A 77 -1.53 -4.60 -15.80
N ALA A 78 -2.01 -4.92 -17.01
CA ALA A 78 -2.36 -6.30 -17.38
C ALA A 78 -1.14 -7.22 -17.33
N ILE A 79 -0.03 -6.77 -17.92
CA ILE A 79 1.25 -7.51 -17.90
C ILE A 79 1.71 -7.74 -16.45
N PHE A 80 1.63 -6.70 -15.60
CA PHE A 80 1.99 -6.84 -14.18
C PHE A 80 1.14 -7.91 -13.49
N PHE A 81 -0.19 -7.86 -13.60
CA PHE A 81 -1.06 -8.84 -12.93
C PHE A 81 -0.83 -10.26 -13.43
N GLU A 82 -0.60 -10.45 -14.74
CA GLU A 82 -0.25 -11.75 -15.29
C GLU A 82 1.09 -12.27 -14.76
N CYS A 83 2.13 -11.44 -14.73
CA CYS A 83 3.44 -11.80 -14.21
C CYS A 83 3.38 -12.11 -12.71
N ASN A 84 2.69 -11.28 -11.92
CA ASN A 84 2.50 -11.52 -10.49
C ASN A 84 1.73 -12.83 -10.21
N ALA A 85 0.69 -13.14 -11.00
CA ALA A 85 -0.03 -14.39 -10.89
C ALA A 85 0.87 -15.60 -11.22
N ARG A 86 1.70 -15.49 -12.26
CA ARG A 86 2.68 -16.54 -12.62
C ARG A 86 3.75 -16.70 -11.54
N ALA A 87 4.21 -15.61 -10.90
CA ALA A 87 5.19 -15.66 -9.82
C ALA A 87 4.66 -16.42 -8.59
N LEU A 88 3.38 -16.28 -8.26
CA LEU A 88 2.77 -16.90 -7.08
C LEU A 88 2.17 -18.28 -7.34
N ALA A 89 1.79 -18.60 -8.58
CA ALA A 89 1.09 -19.84 -8.94
C ALA A 89 1.82 -21.13 -8.51
N PRO A 90 3.16 -21.25 -8.65
CA PRO A 90 3.90 -22.47 -8.25
C PRO A 90 3.80 -22.74 -6.74
N TYR A 91 3.55 -21.72 -5.94
CA TYR A 91 3.63 -21.77 -4.48
C TYR A 91 2.26 -21.87 -3.79
N ARG A 92 1.17 -22.11 -4.53
CA ARG A 92 -0.21 -22.24 -4.01
C ARG A 92 -0.38 -23.28 -2.90
N GLN A 93 0.49 -24.27 -2.83
CA GLN A 93 0.48 -25.24 -1.74
C GLN A 93 1.12 -24.71 -0.47
N LEU A 94 2.00 -23.71 -0.58
CA LEU A 94 2.77 -23.12 0.52
C LEU A 94 2.21 -21.78 1.01
N LEU A 95 1.56 -21.03 0.11
CA LEU A 95 1.02 -19.70 0.37
C LEU A 95 -0.47 -19.62 0.07
N GLU A 96 -1.16 -18.78 0.84
CA GLU A 96 -2.53 -18.37 0.58
C GLU A 96 -2.59 -16.84 0.51
N ILE A 97 -3.15 -16.30 -0.58
CA ILE A 97 -3.46 -14.88 -0.68
C ILE A 97 -4.77 -14.65 0.08
N LYS A 98 -4.72 -13.88 1.17
CA LYS A 98 -5.88 -13.57 2.00
C LYS A 98 -6.64 -12.36 1.49
N ASP A 99 -5.92 -11.35 1.02
CA ASP A 99 -6.50 -10.13 0.43
C ASP A 99 -5.49 -9.45 -0.49
N THR A 100 -5.99 -8.55 -1.33
CA THR A 100 -5.18 -7.68 -2.17
C THR A 100 -5.72 -6.26 -2.16
N LEU A 101 -4.85 -5.29 -1.93
CA LEU A 101 -5.15 -3.87 -2.03
C LEU A 101 -4.27 -3.26 -3.12
N TRP A 102 -4.86 -2.52 -4.05
CA TRP A 102 -4.07 -1.87 -5.09
C TRP A 102 -4.75 -0.61 -5.63
N GLY A 103 -3.96 0.22 -6.25
CA GLY A 103 -4.44 1.44 -6.89
C GLY A 103 -3.33 2.18 -7.61
N PHE A 104 -3.70 3.29 -8.21
CA PHE A 104 -2.79 4.15 -8.96
C PHE A 104 -2.46 5.42 -8.17
N THR A 105 -1.21 5.89 -8.28
CA THR A 105 -0.89 7.25 -7.86
C THR A 105 -1.60 8.26 -8.75
N ARG A 106 -1.96 9.40 -8.14
CA ARG A 106 -2.60 10.52 -8.82
C ARG A 106 -2.20 11.82 -8.13
N PRO A 107 -1.97 12.91 -8.86
CA PRO A 107 -1.74 14.20 -8.25
C PRO A 107 -2.86 14.60 -7.31
N SER A 108 -2.49 15.17 -6.17
CA SER A 108 -3.47 15.64 -5.19
C SER A 108 -4.37 16.72 -5.80
N GLN A 109 -5.67 16.61 -5.56
CA GLN A 109 -6.64 17.64 -5.94
C GLN A 109 -6.63 18.83 -4.98
N TYR A 110 -6.02 18.68 -3.79
CA TYR A 110 -6.08 19.62 -2.67
C TYR A 110 -4.73 20.28 -2.36
N SER A 111 -3.64 19.82 -2.98
CA SER A 111 -2.30 20.40 -2.85
C SER A 111 -1.72 20.72 -4.22
N LYS A 112 -1.09 21.90 -4.36
CA LYS A 112 -0.45 22.33 -5.61
C LYS A 112 0.95 21.73 -5.81
N ALA A 113 1.57 21.26 -4.75
CA ALA A 113 2.92 20.69 -4.78
C ALA A 113 2.93 19.30 -4.14
N ARG A 114 3.87 18.48 -4.58
CA ARG A 114 4.16 17.20 -3.95
C ARG A 114 4.61 17.44 -2.51
N SER A 115 4.10 16.66 -1.57
CA SER A 115 4.52 16.75 -0.18
C SER A 115 5.92 16.16 -0.01
N LYS A 116 6.72 16.72 0.90
CA LYS A 116 7.98 16.10 1.31
C LYS A 116 7.78 14.77 2.06
N GLN A 117 6.57 14.59 2.62
CA GLN A 117 6.14 13.38 3.32
C GLN A 117 5.57 12.33 2.35
N GLU A 118 5.59 12.56 1.03
CA GLU A 118 5.07 11.60 0.06
C GLU A 118 6.07 10.47 -0.15
N ILE A 119 5.64 9.23 0.13
CA ILE A 119 6.43 8.03 -0.09
C ILE A 119 6.71 7.86 -1.58
N ASP A 120 7.97 7.65 -1.94
CA ASP A 120 8.35 7.18 -3.27
C ASP A 120 8.22 5.65 -3.32
N PRO A 121 7.31 5.09 -4.16
CA PRO A 121 7.17 3.65 -4.29
C PRO A 121 8.44 2.93 -4.74
N PHE A 122 9.36 3.64 -5.40
CA PHE A 122 10.62 3.11 -5.91
C PHE A 122 11.83 3.44 -5.01
N GLY A 123 11.60 4.16 -3.91
CA GLY A 123 12.66 4.50 -2.95
C GLY A 123 13.38 3.26 -2.42
N GLU A 124 14.68 3.39 -2.19
CA GLU A 124 15.50 2.30 -1.65
C GLU A 124 15.35 2.15 -0.13
N GLU A 125 15.11 3.25 0.56
CA GLU A 125 14.92 3.29 2.01
C GLU A 125 13.45 3.14 2.37
N ARG A 126 13.16 2.31 3.39
CA ARG A 126 11.85 2.14 4.00
C ARG A 126 11.94 2.43 5.49
N GLN A 127 10.85 2.96 6.05
CA GLN A 127 10.76 3.13 7.49
C GLN A 127 10.41 1.79 8.19
N PRO A 128 10.71 1.63 9.49
CA PRO A 128 10.49 0.37 10.20
C PRO A 128 9.06 -0.15 10.19
N TYR A 129 8.07 0.73 10.12
CA TYR A 129 6.67 0.36 10.17
C TYR A 129 5.90 0.84 8.94
N LEU A 130 5.10 -0.07 8.39
CA LEU A 130 4.11 0.17 7.35
C LEU A 130 2.72 0.05 7.95
N VAL A 131 1.83 1.00 7.65
CA VAL A 131 0.39 0.86 7.92
C VAL A 131 -0.37 1.10 6.62
N ILE A 132 -1.18 0.12 6.21
CA ILE A 132 -2.01 0.20 5.00
C ILE A 132 -3.47 -0.11 5.32
N TYR A 133 -4.37 0.59 4.68
CA TYR A 133 -5.80 0.30 4.78
C TYR A 133 -6.61 0.83 3.59
N PRO A 134 -7.70 0.12 3.23
CA PRO A 134 -8.68 0.62 2.26
C PRO A 134 -9.50 1.74 2.89
N PHE A 135 -9.93 2.70 2.06
CA PHE A 135 -10.84 3.70 2.57
C PHE A 135 -11.83 4.16 1.49
N SER A 136 -13.04 4.50 1.93
CA SER A 136 -14.11 5.01 1.05
C SER A 136 -14.80 6.19 1.71
N LYS A 137 -15.21 7.15 0.90
CA LYS A 137 -16.01 8.30 1.32
C LYS A 137 -17.52 8.02 1.21
N THR A 138 -18.32 8.80 1.91
CA THR A 138 -19.78 8.77 1.78
C THR A 138 -20.22 9.46 0.49
N ILE A 139 -21.48 9.21 0.09
CA ILE A 139 -22.07 9.86 -1.10
C ILE A 139 -22.08 11.38 -0.94
N GLU A 140 -22.36 11.88 0.24
CA GLU A 140 -22.43 13.31 0.55
C GLU A 140 -21.09 14.01 0.31
N TRP A 141 -19.97 13.32 0.53
CA TRP A 141 -18.64 13.86 0.20
C TRP A 141 -18.55 14.26 -1.27
N TYR A 142 -19.04 13.44 -2.17
CA TYR A 142 -18.94 13.67 -3.62
C TYR A 142 -19.94 14.71 -4.11
N LEU A 143 -21.08 14.84 -3.44
CA LEU A 143 -22.11 15.82 -3.77
C LEU A 143 -21.79 17.22 -3.26
N MET A 144 -20.81 17.36 -2.35
CA MET A 144 -20.36 18.68 -1.90
C MET A 144 -19.62 19.47 -2.99
N SER A 145 -19.67 20.79 -2.88
CA SER A 145 -18.84 21.66 -3.72
C SER A 145 -17.35 21.40 -3.48
N ARG A 146 -16.53 21.73 -4.46
CA ARG A 146 -15.08 21.61 -4.35
C ARG A 146 -14.51 22.46 -3.22
N GLU A 147 -15.07 23.66 -3.03
CA GLU A 147 -14.66 24.63 -2.00
C GLU A 147 -14.91 24.08 -0.59
N ALA A 148 -16.08 23.46 -0.37
CA ALA A 148 -16.40 22.84 0.93
C ALA A 148 -15.43 21.70 1.25
N ARG A 149 -15.17 20.82 0.28
CA ARG A 149 -14.19 19.74 0.44
C ARG A 149 -12.78 20.29 0.68
N GLN A 150 -12.38 21.35 -0.04
CA GLN A 150 -11.08 22.00 0.16
C GLN A 150 -10.93 22.53 1.59
N GLY A 151 -11.97 23.16 2.14
CA GLY A 151 -11.96 23.66 3.52
C GLY A 151 -11.64 22.55 4.53
N MET A 152 -12.34 21.41 4.46
CA MET A 152 -12.09 20.25 5.32
C MET A 152 -10.71 19.64 5.11
N MET A 153 -10.25 19.56 3.85
CA MET A 153 -8.92 19.03 3.55
C MET A 153 -7.79 19.97 4.00
N ASN A 154 -8.03 21.28 4.08
CA ASN A 154 -7.04 22.21 4.64
C ASN A 154 -6.78 21.93 6.12
N GLU A 155 -7.83 21.61 6.89
CA GLU A 155 -7.70 21.19 8.30
C GLU A 155 -6.90 19.89 8.40
N HIS A 156 -7.29 18.88 7.63
CA HIS A 156 -6.61 17.59 7.57
C HIS A 156 -5.12 17.73 7.21
N ILE A 157 -4.80 18.53 6.18
CA ILE A 157 -3.43 18.80 5.75
C ILE A 157 -2.64 19.55 6.85
N ARG A 158 -3.28 20.49 7.55
CA ARG A 158 -2.65 21.25 8.64
C ARG A 158 -2.22 20.33 9.78
N ILE A 159 -3.09 19.39 10.17
CA ILE A 159 -2.76 18.38 11.19
C ILE A 159 -1.65 17.48 10.69
N GLY A 160 -1.76 16.89 9.50
CA GLY A 160 -0.74 15.99 8.94
C GLY A 160 0.66 16.62 8.90
N LYS A 161 0.77 17.92 8.66
CA LYS A 161 2.07 18.64 8.66
C LYS A 161 2.73 18.76 10.02
N GLN A 162 2.02 18.53 11.13
CA GLN A 162 2.60 18.53 12.48
C GLN A 162 3.32 17.21 12.78
N TYR A 163 3.10 16.19 11.94
CA TYR A 163 3.67 14.85 12.02
C TYR A 163 4.61 14.62 10.81
N ASP A 164 5.65 15.45 10.71
CA ASP A 164 6.54 15.51 9.55
C ASP A 164 7.48 14.29 9.41
N ASP A 165 7.57 13.49 10.46
CA ASP A 165 8.24 12.19 10.56
C ASP A 165 7.39 11.01 10.01
N ILE A 166 6.12 11.24 9.68
CA ILE A 166 5.23 10.24 9.09
C ILE A 166 5.09 10.50 7.59
N SER A 167 5.46 9.51 6.80
CA SER A 167 5.30 9.55 5.34
C SER A 167 4.01 8.89 4.90
N GLN A 168 3.44 9.35 3.78
CA GLN A 168 2.18 8.82 3.27
C GLN A 168 2.15 8.70 1.75
N LEU A 169 1.37 7.73 1.25
CA LEU A 169 1.01 7.59 -0.15
C LEU A 169 -0.48 7.30 -0.27
N LEU A 170 -1.17 8.06 -1.11
CA LEU A 170 -2.57 7.83 -1.41
C LEU A 170 -2.72 7.23 -2.81
N LEU A 171 -3.33 6.05 -2.86
CA LEU A 171 -3.64 5.35 -4.09
C LEU A 171 -5.13 5.45 -4.40
N TYR A 172 -5.45 5.57 -5.67
CA TYR A 172 -6.81 5.70 -6.18
C TYR A 172 -7.25 4.38 -6.83
N SER A 173 -8.38 3.84 -6.35
CA SER A 173 -8.93 2.53 -6.75
C SER A 173 -10.39 2.62 -7.22
N PHE A 174 -10.87 3.81 -7.57
CA PHE A 174 -12.26 4.06 -7.99
C PHE A 174 -12.72 3.11 -9.10
N GLY A 175 -13.77 2.34 -8.83
CA GLY A 175 -14.34 1.41 -9.79
C GLY A 175 -13.47 0.21 -10.14
N LEU A 176 -12.35 0.02 -9.43
CA LEU A 176 -11.38 -1.05 -9.67
C LEU A 176 -11.42 -2.12 -8.60
N GLN A 177 -11.66 -1.73 -7.35
CA GLN A 177 -11.84 -2.62 -6.19
C GLN A 177 -13.04 -2.16 -5.34
N ASN A 178 -13.25 -2.82 -4.20
CA ASN A 178 -14.36 -2.51 -3.27
C ASN A 178 -14.17 -1.22 -2.48
N GLN A 179 -12.95 -0.68 -2.44
CA GLN A 179 -12.62 0.62 -1.86
C GLN A 179 -12.34 1.64 -2.96
N GLU A 180 -12.36 2.92 -2.60
CA GLU A 180 -12.05 4.02 -3.49
C GLU A 180 -10.58 4.43 -3.44
N PHE A 181 -9.97 4.19 -2.26
CA PHE A 181 -8.59 4.54 -1.98
C PHE A 181 -7.88 3.42 -1.21
N VAL A 182 -6.57 3.37 -1.34
CA VAL A 182 -5.67 2.71 -0.40
C VAL A 182 -4.76 3.77 0.18
N VAL A 183 -4.74 3.88 1.50
CA VAL A 183 -3.83 4.77 2.23
C VAL A 183 -2.66 3.95 2.72
N VAL A 184 -1.46 4.47 2.48
CA VAL A 184 -0.19 3.85 2.88
C VAL A 184 0.55 4.85 3.74
N TYR A 185 1.00 4.42 4.90
CA TYR A 185 1.86 5.19 5.79
C TYR A 185 3.13 4.44 6.11
N GLU A 186 4.22 5.17 6.22
CA GLU A 186 5.47 4.70 6.82
C GLU A 186 5.84 5.58 8.00
N THR A 187 6.31 4.98 9.09
CA THR A 187 6.68 5.68 10.32
C THR A 187 7.79 4.95 11.08
N THR A 188 8.56 5.69 11.87
CA THR A 188 9.49 5.13 12.86
C THR A 188 8.84 4.90 14.22
N ASP A 189 7.66 5.50 14.49
CA ASP A 189 6.98 5.47 15.78
C ASP A 189 5.47 5.24 15.62
N LEU A 190 5.01 4.04 16.00
CA LEU A 190 3.60 3.67 15.96
C LEU A 190 2.75 4.44 16.99
N THR A 191 3.32 4.89 18.11
CA THR A 191 2.57 5.67 19.09
C THR A 191 2.24 7.03 18.53
N ARG A 192 3.23 7.69 17.92
CA ARG A 192 3.04 8.96 17.25
C ARG A 192 2.10 8.86 16.03
N PHE A 193 2.15 7.75 15.30
CA PHE A 193 1.17 7.47 14.24
C PHE A 193 -0.25 7.34 14.80
N SER A 194 -0.42 6.67 15.92
CA SER A 194 -1.72 6.54 16.60
C SER A 194 -2.26 7.90 17.03
N ASP A 195 -1.39 8.79 17.53
CA ASP A 195 -1.77 10.17 17.90
C ASP A 195 -2.24 10.96 16.67
N LEU A 196 -1.52 10.89 15.55
CA LEU A 196 -1.95 11.48 14.27
C LEU A 196 -3.34 11.01 13.88
N VAL A 197 -3.56 9.69 13.88
CA VAL A 197 -4.86 9.13 13.49
C VAL A 197 -5.96 9.59 14.42
N ASN A 198 -5.71 9.67 15.74
CA ASN A 198 -6.66 10.17 16.72
C ASN A 198 -7.04 11.64 16.44
N GLU A 199 -6.06 12.51 16.21
CA GLU A 199 -6.33 13.92 15.86
C GLU A 199 -7.10 14.06 14.54
N LEU A 200 -6.77 13.24 13.53
CA LEU A 200 -7.49 13.25 12.25
C LEU A 200 -8.96 12.78 12.39
N ARG A 201 -9.27 11.95 13.40
CA ARG A 201 -10.64 11.51 13.68
C ARG A 201 -11.52 12.61 14.29
N ASP A 202 -10.91 13.64 14.88
CA ASP A 202 -11.62 14.80 15.43
C ASP A 202 -11.95 15.87 14.36
N THR A 203 -11.52 15.66 13.10
CA THR A 203 -11.76 16.61 12.01
C THR A 203 -13.15 16.44 11.37
N GLU A 204 -13.69 17.52 10.81
CA GLU A 204 -14.96 17.49 10.05
C GLU A 204 -14.91 16.49 8.86
N GLY A 205 -13.75 16.31 8.23
CA GLY A 205 -13.55 15.36 7.13
C GLY A 205 -13.87 13.90 7.51
N ARG A 206 -13.81 13.56 8.81
CA ARG A 206 -14.11 12.22 9.34
C ARG A 206 -15.59 11.85 9.16
N ARG A 207 -16.51 12.77 9.25
CA ARG A 207 -17.97 12.54 9.06
C ARG A 207 -18.28 11.92 7.69
N TYR A 208 -17.43 12.15 6.72
CA TYR A 208 -17.59 11.70 5.34
C TYR A 208 -16.73 10.48 5.01
N THR A 209 -16.23 9.78 5.99
CA THR A 209 -15.56 8.49 5.80
C THR A 209 -16.56 7.37 6.05
N LEU A 210 -16.90 6.64 4.99
CA LEU A 210 -17.83 5.50 5.06
C LEU A 210 -17.15 4.29 5.70
N ARG A 211 -15.91 4.01 5.29
CA ARG A 211 -15.11 2.86 5.76
C ARG A 211 -13.62 3.18 5.67
N ASP A 212 -12.86 2.73 6.67
CA ASP A 212 -11.40 2.82 6.74
C ASP A 212 -10.80 1.58 7.43
N THR A 213 -11.38 0.43 7.17
CA THR A 213 -10.97 -0.87 7.73
C THR A 213 -11.09 -1.98 6.67
N PRO A 214 -10.37 -3.12 6.84
CA PRO A 214 -9.39 -3.41 7.90
C PRO A 214 -8.09 -2.59 7.76
N LEU A 215 -7.40 -2.38 8.87
CA LEU A 215 -6.06 -1.79 8.90
C LEU A 215 -5.04 -2.91 9.04
N HIS A 216 -3.93 -2.80 8.30
CA HIS A 216 -2.84 -3.75 8.34
C HIS A 216 -1.57 -3.03 8.74
N THR A 217 -0.95 -3.49 9.83
CA THR A 217 0.34 -2.97 10.31
C THR A 217 1.41 -4.03 10.09
N ALA A 218 2.54 -3.60 9.55
CA ALA A 218 3.62 -4.51 9.22
C ALA A 218 5.00 -3.89 9.53
N ILE A 219 6.00 -4.75 9.71
CA ILE A 219 7.36 -4.41 10.09
C ILE A 219 8.26 -4.63 8.87
N TYR A 220 9.09 -3.64 8.57
CA TYR A 220 10.07 -3.72 7.50
C TYR A 220 11.37 -4.36 7.98
N HIS A 221 11.84 -5.29 7.19
CA HIS A 221 13.22 -5.75 7.12
C HIS A 221 13.57 -5.94 5.64
N PRO A 222 14.85 -5.99 5.26
CA PRO A 222 15.23 -6.44 3.93
C PRO A 222 14.51 -7.75 3.55
N ALA A 223 14.08 -7.90 2.31
CA ALA A 223 13.18 -8.98 1.91
C ALA A 223 13.71 -10.38 2.28
N GLU A 224 15.02 -10.58 2.12
CA GLU A 224 15.69 -11.82 2.48
C GLU A 224 15.64 -12.09 4.00
N GLU A 225 15.78 -11.05 4.81
CA GLU A 225 15.67 -11.15 6.27
C GLU A 225 14.22 -11.41 6.69
N THR A 226 13.25 -10.68 6.10
CA THR A 226 11.83 -10.89 6.36
C THR A 226 11.43 -12.35 6.12
N LEU A 227 11.84 -12.93 5.00
CA LEU A 227 11.53 -14.32 4.67
C LEU A 227 12.25 -15.33 5.58
N ALA A 228 13.40 -14.97 6.14
CA ALA A 228 14.17 -15.83 7.05
C ALA A 228 13.74 -15.75 8.51
N LEU A 229 12.85 -14.81 8.89
CA LEU A 229 12.39 -14.68 10.27
C LEU A 229 11.72 -15.97 10.77
N PRO A 230 11.95 -16.36 12.03
CA PRO A 230 11.22 -17.45 12.64
C PRO A 230 9.78 -17.00 12.88
N TRP A 231 8.89 -17.39 11.99
CA TRP A 231 7.46 -17.12 12.08
C TRP A 231 6.86 -17.87 13.29
N LYS A 232 5.93 -17.21 13.95
CA LYS A 232 5.27 -17.66 15.19
C LYS A 232 4.59 -19.00 15.09
#